data_f57b93d8852e939dbf5fc4310e09d5f7
#
_entry.id   f57b93d8852e939dbf5fc4310e09d5f7
#
_cell.length_a   1.000
_cell.length_b   1.000
_cell.length_c   1.000
_cell.angle_alpha   90.00
_cell.angle_beta   90.00
_cell.angle_gamma   90.00
#
_symmetry.space_group_name_H-M   'P 1'
#
loop_
_entity.id
_entity.type
_entity.pdbx_description
1 polymer ?
#
loop_
_entity_poly.entity_id
_entity_poly.type
_entity_poly.pdbx_seq_one_letter_code
_entity_poly.pdbx_strand_id
1 'polypeptide(L)'
;MINPSFKEYLPSYYVSTANPHPSYPTLEGRLKTETCIIGGGLSGLCTALPLAENGHEVIVLEAARIGFGASGRSGGQVISDFACGMEEIEKQVGLEQAQWFWQQSLQAVELVDSRIQKHNIQCDWQRGYATVAVRPQHWEELQQWHEHAQKHYGASHYQLWDKATLKQQLASDMYQGAQFDPLSGHLHPLNYTLGIAKAAADAGAQLFEQSPMTRIEPCDNGWLVHTPNSSVECKNLVYAVNTYAGLHPKFKVLEQKAIAISTFIIATEPLGERAKDLIRNNMAICDNRHVLDYYRLSADGRLLFGGKDNEFIDDPDRMTELVRQDMLKVFPQLADVRIEHSWGGECDITRNLAPHFGRLAPTVFFAQGYSGHGMAITGIAGLAIAEAIMGDDGRLKPFEQLRHSNIITQPFLRKLGSYLGSKYYQWKDSH
;
A
#
# COMPACT_ATOMS: atom_id res chain seq x y z
N MET A 1 -3.87 16.01 -12.11
CA MET A 1 -2.49 16.10 -12.69
C MET A 1 -1.55 16.17 -11.51
N ILE A 2 -0.52 15.30 -11.49
CA ILE A 2 0.62 15.58 -10.62
C ILE A 2 1.05 16.99 -10.98
N ASN A 3 1.04 17.89 -10.00
CA ASN A 3 1.50 19.25 -10.21
C ASN A 3 2.93 19.16 -10.77
N PRO A 4 3.26 19.67 -11.95
CA PRO A 4 4.61 19.57 -12.52
C PRO A 4 5.69 20.25 -11.67
N SER A 5 5.31 20.93 -10.57
CA SER A 5 6.23 21.46 -9.56
C SER A 5 6.74 20.41 -8.56
N PHE A 6 6.15 19.21 -8.46
CA PHE A 6 6.64 18.16 -7.56
C PHE A 6 7.84 17.44 -8.16
N LYS A 7 9.00 18.06 -8.07
CA LYS A 7 10.27 17.45 -8.50
C LYS A 7 10.96 16.67 -7.41
N GLU A 8 10.67 17.00 -6.16
CA GLU A 8 11.31 16.42 -4.97
C GLU A 8 10.28 15.79 -4.05
N TYR A 9 10.72 14.90 -3.17
CA TYR A 9 9.86 14.30 -2.15
C TYR A 9 9.25 15.37 -1.24
N LEU A 10 8.01 15.14 -0.83
CA LEU A 10 7.39 15.93 0.23
C LEU A 10 8.03 15.58 1.58
N PRO A 11 8.24 16.55 2.48
CA PRO A 11 8.84 16.30 3.79
C PRO A 11 8.09 15.21 4.56
N SER A 12 8.83 14.25 5.10
CA SER A 12 8.33 13.19 5.97
C SER A 12 9.46 12.61 6.80
N TYR A 13 9.15 11.84 7.84
CA TYR A 13 10.12 11.04 8.55
C TYR A 13 10.92 10.14 7.58
N TYR A 14 10.23 9.49 6.65
CA TYR A 14 10.87 8.58 5.71
C TYR A 14 11.88 9.24 4.77
N VAL A 15 11.61 10.47 4.35
CA VAL A 15 12.55 11.24 3.51
C VAL A 15 13.76 11.66 4.31
N SER A 16 13.58 12.07 5.57
CA SER A 16 14.68 12.51 6.44
C SER A 16 15.61 11.36 6.87
N THR A 17 15.13 10.11 6.79
CA THR A 17 15.86 8.90 7.20
C THR A 17 16.08 7.91 6.04
N ALA A 18 15.85 8.37 4.79
CA ALA A 18 16.09 7.55 3.62
C ALA A 18 17.58 7.20 3.48
N ASN A 19 17.84 5.94 3.14
CA ASN A 19 19.17 5.49 2.79
C ASN A 19 19.70 6.21 1.53
N PRO A 20 21.01 6.34 1.36
CA PRO A 20 21.59 6.78 0.10
C PRO A 20 21.06 5.92 -1.06
N HIS A 21 20.56 6.56 -2.10
CA HIS A 21 20.00 5.90 -3.26
C HIS A 21 20.37 6.61 -4.56
N PRO A 22 20.43 5.90 -5.70
CA PRO A 22 20.70 6.55 -6.98
C PRO A 22 19.55 7.47 -7.39
N SER A 23 19.88 8.53 -8.10
CA SER A 23 18.89 9.29 -8.90
C SER A 23 18.84 8.71 -10.30
N TYR A 24 17.67 8.60 -10.87
CA TYR A 24 17.49 8.13 -12.22
C TYR A 24 17.31 9.31 -13.17
N PRO A 25 17.85 9.23 -14.42
CA PRO A 25 17.79 10.35 -15.36
C PRO A 25 16.35 10.63 -15.83
N THR A 26 16.11 11.81 -16.35
CA THR A 26 14.92 12.10 -17.14
C THR A 26 15.04 11.42 -18.52
N LEU A 27 13.92 10.90 -19.04
CA LEU A 27 13.92 10.28 -20.37
C LEU A 27 14.27 11.31 -21.45
N GLU A 28 15.25 10.96 -22.29
CA GLU A 28 15.64 11.75 -23.45
C GLU A 28 15.52 10.94 -24.76
N GLY A 29 15.10 11.59 -25.83
CA GLY A 29 15.00 11.01 -27.16
C GLY A 29 13.85 10.01 -27.32
N ARG A 30 14.00 9.09 -28.27
CA ARG A 30 13.04 8.02 -28.55
C ARG A 30 13.68 6.66 -28.25
N LEU A 31 13.11 5.95 -27.30
CA LEU A 31 13.55 4.61 -26.91
C LEU A 31 12.54 3.55 -27.37
N LYS A 32 13.01 2.29 -27.41
CA LYS A 32 12.17 1.10 -27.64
C LYS A 32 12.40 0.12 -26.50
N THR A 33 11.38 -0.65 -26.18
CA THR A 33 11.44 -1.69 -25.17
C THR A 33 10.33 -2.73 -25.41
N GLU A 34 10.41 -3.91 -24.78
CA GLU A 34 9.32 -4.86 -24.79
C GLU A 34 8.16 -4.40 -23.90
N THR A 35 8.47 -3.86 -22.71
CA THR A 35 7.46 -3.44 -21.73
C THR A 35 7.76 -2.05 -21.19
N CYS A 36 6.79 -1.13 -21.33
CA CYS A 36 6.82 0.19 -20.70
C CYS A 36 5.86 0.20 -19.50
N ILE A 37 6.39 0.56 -18.33
CA ILE A 37 5.63 0.65 -17.08
C ILE A 37 5.50 2.13 -16.70
N ILE A 38 4.26 2.58 -16.47
CA ILE A 38 3.96 3.94 -16.05
C ILE A 38 3.68 3.93 -14.55
N GLY A 39 4.56 4.59 -13.79
CA GLY A 39 4.54 4.68 -12.34
C GLY A 39 5.69 3.92 -11.67
N GLY A 40 6.56 4.66 -10.97
CA GLY A 40 7.71 4.18 -10.20
C GLY A 40 7.39 3.89 -8.72
N GLY A 41 6.14 3.53 -8.41
CA GLY A 41 5.74 2.99 -7.11
C GLY A 41 5.93 1.48 -7.03
N LEU A 42 5.57 0.88 -5.88
CA LEU A 42 5.72 -0.58 -5.67
C LEU A 42 5.03 -1.42 -6.74
N SER A 43 3.82 -1.06 -7.20
CA SER A 43 3.13 -1.81 -8.26
C SER A 43 3.97 -1.92 -9.53
N GLY A 44 4.50 -0.79 -10.00
CA GLY A 44 5.34 -0.77 -11.20
C GLY A 44 6.67 -1.46 -11.00
N LEU A 45 7.36 -1.20 -9.89
CA LEU A 45 8.67 -1.79 -9.59
C LEU A 45 8.59 -3.29 -9.32
N CYS A 46 7.54 -3.76 -8.65
CA CYS A 46 7.29 -5.19 -8.43
C CYS A 46 6.89 -5.93 -9.72
N THR A 47 6.46 -5.21 -10.76
CA THR A 47 6.31 -5.75 -12.11
C THR A 47 7.65 -5.72 -12.88
N ALA A 48 8.39 -4.62 -12.76
CA ALA A 48 9.67 -4.43 -13.48
C ALA A 48 10.72 -5.45 -13.05
N LEU A 49 10.87 -5.69 -11.74
CA LEU A 49 11.90 -6.57 -11.20
C LEU A 49 11.84 -8.00 -11.77
N PRO A 50 10.73 -8.76 -11.66
CA PRO A 50 10.68 -10.11 -12.21
C PRO A 50 10.81 -10.15 -13.74
N LEU A 51 10.33 -9.15 -14.48
CA LEU A 51 10.55 -9.06 -15.92
C LEU A 51 12.04 -8.92 -16.24
N ALA A 52 12.73 -7.96 -15.60
CA ALA A 52 14.16 -7.74 -15.82
C ALA A 52 15.02 -8.95 -15.39
N GLU A 53 14.69 -9.59 -14.25
CA GLU A 53 15.36 -10.81 -13.80
C GLU A 53 15.23 -11.98 -14.79
N ASN A 54 14.18 -11.97 -15.63
CA ASN A 54 13.99 -12.95 -16.72
C ASN A 54 14.48 -12.44 -18.09
N GLY A 55 15.26 -11.35 -18.12
CA GLY A 55 15.90 -10.84 -19.32
C GLY A 55 14.99 -10.06 -20.27
N HIS A 56 13.77 -9.67 -19.83
CA HIS A 56 12.91 -8.78 -20.61
C HIS A 56 13.41 -7.34 -20.58
N GLU A 57 13.30 -6.66 -21.71
CA GLU A 57 13.58 -5.22 -21.79
C GLU A 57 12.44 -4.43 -21.16
N VAL A 58 12.75 -3.69 -20.09
CA VAL A 58 11.77 -2.93 -19.30
C VAL A 58 12.19 -1.49 -19.15
N ILE A 59 11.27 -0.57 -19.43
CA ILE A 59 11.39 0.85 -19.10
C ILE A 59 10.31 1.23 -18.09
N VAL A 60 10.71 1.89 -16.99
CA VAL A 60 9.80 2.47 -16.00
C VAL A 60 9.84 3.99 -16.11
N LEU A 61 8.67 4.62 -16.28
CA LEU A 61 8.50 6.08 -16.33
C LEU A 61 7.83 6.56 -15.05
N GLU A 62 8.55 7.32 -14.25
CA GLU A 62 8.02 7.98 -13.06
C GLU A 62 7.88 9.49 -13.30
N ALA A 63 6.75 10.04 -12.91
CA ALA A 63 6.44 11.44 -13.14
C ALA A 63 7.22 12.40 -12.22
N ALA A 64 7.54 11.94 -11.01
CA ALA A 64 8.26 12.68 -9.99
C ALA A 64 9.56 11.95 -9.60
N ARG A 65 9.60 11.35 -8.41
CA ARG A 65 10.69 10.51 -7.89
C ARG A 65 10.18 9.08 -7.65
N ILE A 66 11.04 8.10 -7.77
CA ILE A 66 10.72 6.71 -7.40
C ILE A 66 10.16 6.65 -5.98
N GLY A 67 8.97 6.04 -5.80
CA GLY A 67 8.34 5.97 -4.50
C GLY A 67 7.68 7.26 -4.00
N PHE A 68 7.55 8.29 -4.83
CA PHE A 68 6.93 9.58 -4.46
C PHE A 68 5.50 9.42 -3.92
N GLY A 69 4.71 8.49 -4.45
CA GLY A 69 3.32 8.26 -4.07
C GLY A 69 3.15 7.52 -2.73
N ALA A 70 2.06 6.77 -2.59
CA ALA A 70 1.73 5.97 -1.41
C ALA A 70 2.85 5.00 -1.00
N SER A 71 3.62 4.48 -1.96
CA SER A 71 4.69 3.52 -1.75
C SER A 71 5.80 4.02 -0.83
N GLY A 72 6.11 5.32 -0.84
CA GLY A 72 7.12 5.90 0.04
C GLY A 72 6.55 6.66 1.25
N ARG A 73 5.22 6.68 1.43
CA ARG A 73 4.55 7.50 2.45
C ARG A 73 3.60 6.73 3.37
N SER A 74 3.35 5.45 3.08
CA SER A 74 2.43 4.59 3.85
C SER A 74 2.92 4.31 5.28
N GLY A 75 2.08 3.67 6.10
CA GLY A 75 2.48 3.22 7.44
C GLY A 75 3.60 2.16 7.45
N GLY A 76 3.93 1.59 6.29
CA GLY A 76 4.97 0.57 6.16
C GLY A 76 4.57 -0.79 6.72
N GLN A 77 3.28 -1.03 6.95
CA GLN A 77 2.77 -2.32 7.44
C GLN A 77 2.65 -3.31 6.30
N VAL A 78 3.25 -4.48 6.47
CA VAL A 78 3.25 -5.61 5.52
C VAL A 78 2.36 -6.68 6.12
N ILE A 79 1.16 -6.82 5.57
CA ILE A 79 0.07 -7.58 6.19
C ILE A 79 -0.35 -8.71 5.23
N SER A 80 -0.52 -9.92 5.76
CA SER A 80 -1.27 -10.99 5.10
C SER A 80 -2.76 -10.63 5.09
N ASP A 81 -3.53 -11.23 4.18
CA ASP A 81 -4.92 -10.89 3.94
C ASP A 81 -5.11 -9.68 2.98
N PHE A 82 -6.36 -9.44 2.61
CA PHE A 82 -6.79 -8.35 1.74
C PHE A 82 -7.61 -7.34 2.56
N ALA A 83 -7.59 -6.07 2.16
CA ALA A 83 -8.35 -5.03 2.87
C ALA A 83 -9.86 -5.30 2.95
N CYS A 84 -10.41 -6.08 2.03
CA CYS A 84 -11.82 -6.49 2.03
C CYS A 84 -12.12 -7.62 3.02
N GLY A 85 -11.09 -8.28 3.59
CA GLY A 85 -11.22 -9.55 4.31
C GLY A 85 -11.56 -10.72 3.39
N MET A 86 -11.30 -11.95 3.86
CA MET A 86 -11.56 -13.14 3.08
C MET A 86 -13.06 -13.44 2.87
N GLU A 87 -13.93 -12.94 3.75
CA GLU A 87 -15.40 -13.10 3.58
C GLU A 87 -15.91 -12.46 2.29
N GLU A 88 -15.39 -11.29 1.91
CA GLU A 88 -15.76 -10.64 0.65
C GLU A 88 -15.24 -11.45 -0.55
N ILE A 89 -14.04 -12.01 -0.45
CA ILE A 89 -13.50 -12.90 -1.47
C ILE A 89 -14.35 -14.16 -1.59
N GLU A 90 -14.68 -14.83 -0.47
CA GLU A 90 -15.56 -16.01 -0.46
C GLU A 90 -16.91 -15.77 -1.13
N LYS A 91 -17.55 -14.62 -0.85
CA LYS A 91 -18.82 -14.22 -1.48
C LYS A 91 -18.72 -14.13 -3.00
N GLN A 92 -17.56 -13.72 -3.52
CA GLN A 92 -17.38 -13.52 -4.96
C GLN A 92 -16.99 -14.79 -5.70
N VAL A 93 -16.14 -15.62 -5.11
CA VAL A 93 -15.51 -16.75 -5.84
C VAL A 93 -15.76 -18.12 -5.19
N GLY A 94 -16.39 -18.19 -4.02
CA GLY A 94 -16.59 -19.40 -3.24
C GLY A 94 -15.36 -19.83 -2.42
N LEU A 95 -15.57 -20.70 -1.42
CA LEU A 95 -14.56 -21.06 -0.43
C LEU A 95 -13.30 -21.71 -1.06
N GLU A 96 -13.47 -22.64 -1.99
CA GLU A 96 -12.34 -23.35 -2.63
C GLU A 96 -11.40 -22.37 -3.34
N GLN A 97 -11.94 -21.43 -4.12
CA GLN A 97 -11.15 -20.41 -4.80
C GLN A 97 -10.60 -19.40 -3.79
N ALA A 98 -11.32 -19.07 -2.72
CA ALA A 98 -10.85 -18.17 -1.66
C ALA A 98 -9.64 -18.73 -0.91
N GLN A 99 -9.54 -20.06 -0.75
CA GLN A 99 -8.33 -20.70 -0.19
C GLN A 99 -7.09 -20.43 -1.04
N TRP A 100 -7.22 -20.38 -2.35
CA TRP A 100 -6.13 -19.97 -3.24
C TRP A 100 -5.75 -18.50 -3.00
N PHE A 101 -6.72 -17.58 -2.89
CA PHE A 101 -6.45 -16.16 -2.57
C PHE A 101 -5.75 -16.02 -1.21
N TRP A 102 -6.17 -16.78 -0.22
CA TRP A 102 -5.50 -16.81 1.08
C TRP A 102 -4.02 -17.17 0.95
N GLN A 103 -3.69 -18.22 0.19
CA GLN A 103 -2.29 -18.58 -0.07
C GLN A 103 -1.53 -17.46 -0.81
N GLN A 104 -2.20 -16.75 -1.74
CA GLN A 104 -1.56 -15.60 -2.39
C GLN A 104 -1.27 -14.47 -1.39
N SER A 105 -2.12 -14.24 -0.40
CA SER A 105 -1.87 -13.20 0.61
C SER A 105 -0.69 -13.55 1.52
N LEU A 106 -0.54 -14.80 1.92
CA LEU A 106 0.64 -15.28 2.67
C LEU A 106 1.90 -15.17 1.82
N GLN A 107 1.83 -15.59 0.55
CA GLN A 107 2.94 -15.47 -0.39
C GLN A 107 3.34 -14.01 -0.62
N ALA A 108 2.40 -13.05 -0.53
CA ALA A 108 2.71 -11.63 -0.65
C ALA A 108 3.69 -11.16 0.42
N VAL A 109 3.50 -11.58 1.67
CA VAL A 109 4.40 -11.26 2.79
C VAL A 109 5.75 -11.97 2.62
N GLU A 110 5.74 -13.26 2.26
CA GLU A 110 6.95 -14.03 2.01
C GLU A 110 7.77 -13.43 0.85
N LEU A 111 7.11 -12.92 -0.18
CA LEU A 111 7.77 -12.25 -1.31
C LEU A 111 8.48 -10.96 -0.89
N VAL A 112 7.92 -10.20 0.06
CA VAL A 112 8.61 -9.03 0.65
C VAL A 112 9.88 -9.48 1.37
N ASP A 113 9.77 -10.46 2.26
CA ASP A 113 10.90 -10.99 3.03
C ASP A 113 12.00 -11.55 2.13
N SER A 114 11.65 -12.38 1.16
CA SER A 114 12.61 -12.99 0.22
C SER A 114 13.32 -11.94 -0.65
N ARG A 115 12.62 -10.89 -1.08
CA ARG A 115 13.24 -9.79 -1.83
C ARG A 115 14.19 -8.98 -0.98
N ILE A 116 13.84 -8.71 0.29
CA ILE A 116 14.73 -8.04 1.25
C ILE A 116 16.02 -8.83 1.39
N GLN A 117 15.93 -10.15 1.58
CA GLN A 117 17.10 -11.02 1.73
C GLN A 117 17.89 -11.12 0.43
N LYS A 118 17.23 -11.44 -0.69
CA LYS A 118 17.88 -11.66 -2.01
C LYS A 118 18.67 -10.43 -2.47
N HIS A 119 18.09 -9.24 -2.28
CA HIS A 119 18.68 -7.99 -2.77
C HIS A 119 19.34 -7.15 -1.66
N ASN A 120 19.46 -7.72 -0.44
CA ASN A 120 20.06 -7.05 0.73
C ASN A 120 19.49 -5.64 0.97
N ILE A 121 18.14 -5.52 0.94
CA ILE A 121 17.45 -4.24 1.09
C ILE A 121 17.43 -3.81 2.56
N GLN A 122 18.07 -2.69 2.86
CA GLN A 122 18.11 -2.14 4.21
C GLN A 122 16.85 -1.28 4.44
N CYS A 123 15.80 -1.86 5.04
CA CYS A 123 14.51 -1.21 5.22
C CYS A 123 13.87 -1.46 6.59
N ASP A 124 14.67 -1.78 7.61
CA ASP A 124 14.23 -1.98 8.99
C ASP A 124 13.07 -3.00 9.11
N TRP A 125 13.15 -4.11 8.35
CA TRP A 125 12.13 -5.14 8.35
C TRP A 125 11.99 -5.80 9.73
N GLN A 126 10.79 -5.73 10.30
CA GLN A 126 10.45 -6.30 11.59
C GLN A 126 9.17 -7.13 11.47
N ARG A 127 9.22 -8.40 11.87
CA ARG A 127 8.04 -9.26 11.93
C ARG A 127 7.21 -8.98 13.18
N GLY A 128 5.94 -9.29 13.10
CA GLY A 128 4.92 -9.11 14.11
C GLY A 128 3.91 -8.02 13.74
N TYR A 129 2.65 -8.40 13.73
CA TYR A 129 1.51 -7.52 13.49
C TYR A 129 0.35 -7.92 14.39
N ALA A 130 -0.40 -6.96 14.90
CA ALA A 130 -1.58 -7.23 15.69
C ALA A 130 -2.78 -6.41 15.23
N THR A 131 -3.90 -7.07 14.99
CA THR A 131 -5.21 -6.43 14.89
C THR A 131 -5.82 -6.38 16.29
N VAL A 132 -6.09 -5.17 16.80
CA VAL A 132 -6.58 -4.96 18.17
C VAL A 132 -8.05 -4.58 18.20
N ALA A 133 -8.80 -5.14 19.15
CA ALA A 133 -10.22 -4.87 19.33
C ALA A 133 -10.46 -3.73 20.31
N VAL A 134 -11.10 -2.66 19.85
CA VAL A 134 -11.44 -1.48 20.71
C VAL A 134 -12.62 -1.79 21.62
N ARG A 135 -13.58 -2.63 21.20
CA ARG A 135 -14.83 -2.91 21.89
C ARG A 135 -15.04 -4.40 22.09
N PRO A 136 -15.94 -4.81 23.01
CA PRO A 136 -16.31 -6.21 23.17
C PRO A 136 -16.80 -6.87 21.88
N GLN A 137 -17.66 -6.18 21.10
CA GLN A 137 -18.14 -6.69 19.81
C GLN A 137 -16.99 -6.92 18.82
N HIS A 138 -16.05 -5.97 18.72
CA HIS A 138 -14.87 -6.11 17.85
C HIS A 138 -13.99 -7.28 18.27
N TRP A 139 -13.96 -7.60 19.58
CA TRP A 139 -13.27 -8.77 20.10
C TRP A 139 -13.96 -10.08 19.71
N GLU A 140 -15.28 -10.12 19.78
CA GLU A 140 -16.07 -11.26 19.31
C GLU A 140 -15.88 -11.51 17.80
N GLU A 141 -15.85 -10.45 16.99
CA GLU A 141 -15.57 -10.51 15.55
C GLU A 141 -14.17 -11.11 15.26
N LEU A 142 -13.13 -10.69 16.02
CA LEU A 142 -11.79 -11.26 15.88
C LEU A 142 -11.74 -12.73 16.26
N GLN A 143 -12.45 -13.15 17.33
CA GLN A 143 -12.53 -14.55 17.73
C GLN A 143 -13.22 -15.41 16.67
N GLN A 144 -14.34 -14.93 16.13
CA GLN A 144 -15.07 -15.63 15.05
C GLN A 144 -14.20 -15.76 13.79
N TRP A 145 -13.53 -14.67 13.40
CA TRP A 145 -12.59 -14.70 12.28
C TRP A 145 -11.44 -15.68 12.52
N HIS A 146 -10.85 -15.69 13.70
CA HIS A 146 -9.78 -16.61 14.06
C HIS A 146 -10.21 -18.09 13.92
N GLU A 147 -11.38 -18.45 14.45
CA GLU A 147 -11.94 -19.79 14.32
C GLU A 147 -12.19 -20.16 12.85
N HIS A 148 -12.78 -19.23 12.07
CA HIS A 148 -13.02 -19.40 10.66
C HIS A 148 -11.72 -19.60 9.87
N ALA A 149 -10.72 -18.76 10.12
CA ALA A 149 -9.41 -18.81 9.46
C ALA A 149 -8.66 -20.12 9.77
N GLN A 150 -8.69 -20.58 11.02
CA GLN A 150 -8.10 -21.87 11.39
C GLN A 150 -8.79 -23.03 10.67
N LYS A 151 -10.12 -23.03 10.68
CA LYS A 151 -10.92 -24.14 10.14
C LYS A 151 -10.83 -24.23 8.62
N HIS A 152 -10.88 -23.10 7.91
CA HIS A 152 -11.06 -23.06 6.46
C HIS A 152 -9.79 -22.73 5.69
N TYR A 153 -8.84 -22.04 6.32
CA TYR A 153 -7.59 -21.58 5.68
C TYR A 153 -6.32 -22.19 6.30
N GLY A 154 -6.46 -22.96 7.39
CA GLY A 154 -5.30 -23.53 8.08
C GLY A 154 -4.39 -22.48 8.73
N ALA A 155 -4.94 -21.34 9.13
CA ALA A 155 -4.21 -20.21 9.71
C ALA A 155 -3.74 -20.46 11.14
N SER A 156 -3.00 -21.55 11.36
CA SER A 156 -2.51 -21.97 12.69
C SER A 156 -1.45 -21.04 13.29
N HIS A 157 -0.88 -20.14 12.52
CA HIS A 157 0.09 -19.13 12.96
C HIS A 157 -0.55 -17.98 13.75
N TYR A 158 -1.83 -17.70 13.56
CA TYR A 158 -2.54 -16.68 14.33
C TYR A 158 -2.67 -17.02 15.80
N GLN A 159 -2.47 -16.04 16.66
CA GLN A 159 -2.62 -16.15 18.10
C GLN A 159 -3.66 -15.16 18.60
N LEU A 160 -4.63 -15.64 19.37
CA LEU A 160 -5.55 -14.77 20.09
C LEU A 160 -4.95 -14.39 21.43
N TRP A 161 -4.84 -13.09 21.69
CA TRP A 161 -4.40 -12.54 22.97
C TRP A 161 -5.57 -11.84 23.64
N ASP A 162 -5.95 -12.33 24.81
CA ASP A 162 -6.89 -11.61 25.65
C ASP A 162 -6.31 -10.28 26.15
N LYS A 163 -7.13 -9.48 26.82
CA LYS A 163 -6.71 -8.18 27.36
C LYS A 163 -5.48 -8.25 28.26
N ALA A 164 -5.37 -9.31 29.08
CA ALA A 164 -4.25 -9.48 30.00
C ALA A 164 -2.94 -9.80 29.26
N THR A 165 -3.00 -10.69 28.28
CA THR A 165 -1.87 -11.05 27.42
C THR A 165 -1.44 -9.85 26.57
N LEU A 166 -2.39 -9.12 25.94
CA LEU A 166 -2.09 -7.95 25.15
C LEU A 166 -1.37 -6.86 25.96
N LYS A 167 -1.78 -6.61 27.21
CA LYS A 167 -1.13 -5.64 28.11
C LYS A 167 0.34 -5.99 28.42
N GLN A 168 0.74 -7.24 28.29
CA GLN A 168 2.14 -7.63 28.45
C GLN A 168 3.00 -7.19 27.26
N GLN A 169 2.40 -6.90 26.10
CA GLN A 169 3.08 -6.48 24.88
C GLN A 169 2.85 -5.02 24.54
N LEU A 170 1.69 -4.46 24.87
CA LEU A 170 1.25 -3.12 24.49
C LEU A 170 0.81 -2.33 25.72
N ALA A 171 1.46 -1.18 25.97
CA ALA A 171 1.17 -0.31 27.11
C ALA A 171 -0.04 0.60 26.88
N SER A 172 -1.20 -0.02 26.63
CA SER A 172 -2.48 0.67 26.46
C SER A 172 -3.61 -0.09 27.16
N ASP A 173 -4.51 0.64 27.79
CA ASP A 173 -5.71 0.10 28.44
C ASP A 173 -6.94 0.08 27.52
N MET A 174 -6.82 0.63 26.33
CA MET A 174 -7.93 0.88 25.42
C MET A 174 -8.57 -0.40 24.87
N TYR A 175 -7.78 -1.47 24.68
CA TYR A 175 -8.19 -2.62 23.90
C TYR A 175 -8.71 -3.80 24.72
N GLN A 176 -9.60 -4.60 24.13
CA GLN A 176 -10.22 -5.78 24.75
C GLN A 176 -9.40 -7.06 24.50
N GLY A 177 -8.63 -7.09 23.42
CA GLY A 177 -7.79 -8.21 23.00
C GLY A 177 -7.22 -7.95 21.62
N ALA A 178 -6.50 -8.92 21.08
CA ALA A 178 -5.87 -8.85 19.77
C ALA A 178 -5.80 -10.21 19.08
N GLN A 179 -5.74 -10.19 17.75
CA GLN A 179 -5.20 -11.28 16.94
C GLN A 179 -3.78 -10.90 16.53
N PHE A 180 -2.80 -11.67 16.97
CA PHE A 180 -1.40 -11.49 16.60
C PHE A 180 -1.03 -12.40 15.43
N ASP A 181 -0.36 -11.81 14.44
CA ASP A 181 0.20 -12.48 13.27
C ASP A 181 1.74 -12.38 13.29
N PRO A 182 2.46 -13.47 13.54
CA PRO A 182 3.92 -13.48 13.54
C PRO A 182 4.54 -13.43 12.13
N LEU A 183 3.76 -13.68 11.08
CA LEU A 183 4.26 -13.67 9.69
C LEU A 183 4.26 -12.27 9.09
N SER A 184 3.22 -11.50 9.35
CA SER A 184 3.11 -10.09 8.97
C SER A 184 4.10 -9.21 9.76
N GLY A 185 4.23 -7.94 9.38
CA GLY A 185 5.18 -7.06 10.06
C GLY A 185 5.17 -5.63 9.54
N HIS A 186 6.30 -4.95 9.67
CA HIS A 186 6.46 -3.58 9.19
C HIS A 186 7.88 -3.28 8.75
N LEU A 187 8.02 -2.22 7.97
CA LEU A 187 9.32 -1.79 7.44
C LEU A 187 9.32 -0.28 7.17
N HIS A 188 10.47 0.25 6.76
CA HIS A 188 10.61 1.60 6.24
C HIS A 188 10.19 1.63 4.75
N PRO A 189 8.99 2.14 4.40
CA PRO A 189 8.40 1.92 3.07
C PRO A 189 9.18 2.57 1.93
N LEU A 190 9.76 3.76 2.16
CA LEU A 190 10.58 4.41 1.13
C LEU A 190 11.87 3.63 0.87
N ASN A 191 12.58 3.19 1.91
CA ASN A 191 13.80 2.40 1.75
C ASN A 191 13.53 1.05 1.05
N TYR A 192 12.42 0.40 1.36
CA TYR A 192 12.01 -0.81 0.65
C TYR A 192 11.73 -0.54 -0.83
N THR A 193 10.97 0.52 -1.14
CA THR A 193 10.64 0.90 -2.53
C THR A 193 11.89 1.23 -3.34
N LEU A 194 12.82 2.01 -2.75
CA LEU A 194 14.10 2.36 -3.36
C LEU A 194 15.01 1.12 -3.55
N GLY A 195 14.95 0.19 -2.59
CA GLY A 195 15.65 -1.09 -2.70
C GLY A 195 15.16 -1.95 -3.85
N ILE A 196 13.83 -2.05 -4.04
CA ILE A 196 13.23 -2.75 -5.19
C ILE A 196 13.59 -2.03 -6.51
N ALA A 197 13.60 -0.70 -6.54
CA ALA A 197 14.02 0.05 -7.73
C ALA A 197 15.47 -0.23 -8.10
N LYS A 198 16.36 -0.23 -7.10
CA LYS A 198 17.77 -0.59 -7.33
C LYS A 198 17.91 -2.02 -7.83
N ALA A 199 17.21 -2.97 -7.23
CA ALA A 199 17.22 -4.37 -7.67
C ALA A 199 16.73 -4.52 -9.12
N ALA A 200 15.66 -3.81 -9.51
CA ALA A 200 15.17 -3.82 -10.89
C ALA A 200 16.20 -3.21 -11.86
N ALA A 201 16.84 -2.11 -11.49
CA ALA A 201 17.90 -1.48 -12.30
C ALA A 201 19.13 -2.38 -12.42
N ASP A 202 19.58 -3.01 -11.34
CA ASP A 202 20.70 -3.97 -11.34
C ASP A 202 20.40 -5.20 -12.21
N ALA A 203 19.12 -5.59 -12.34
CA ALA A 203 18.66 -6.65 -13.23
C ALA A 203 18.50 -6.21 -14.69
N GLY A 204 18.70 -4.91 -15.01
CA GLY A 204 18.67 -4.39 -16.37
C GLY A 204 17.45 -3.51 -16.73
N ALA A 205 16.50 -3.29 -15.82
CA ALA A 205 15.42 -2.35 -16.07
C ALA A 205 15.97 -0.90 -16.16
N GLN A 206 15.47 -0.13 -17.13
CA GLN A 206 15.80 1.28 -17.26
C GLN A 206 14.73 2.12 -16.54
N LEU A 207 15.12 2.87 -15.53
CA LEU A 207 14.24 3.71 -14.75
C LEU A 207 14.47 5.18 -15.09
N PHE A 208 13.37 5.92 -15.28
CA PHE A 208 13.42 7.35 -15.60
C PHE A 208 12.52 8.11 -14.64
N GLU A 209 13.10 9.07 -13.91
CA GLU A 209 12.40 10.02 -13.05
C GLU A 209 12.05 11.30 -13.82
N GLN A 210 11.15 12.12 -13.27
CA GLN A 210 10.69 13.38 -13.90
C GLN A 210 10.28 13.21 -15.38
N SER A 211 9.72 12.04 -15.67
CA SER A 211 9.34 11.61 -17.02
C SER A 211 7.83 11.29 -17.11
N PRO A 212 6.96 12.30 -16.83
CA PRO A 212 5.52 12.09 -16.78
C PRO A 212 4.98 11.67 -18.15
N MET A 213 4.21 10.59 -18.18
CA MET A 213 3.44 10.22 -19.36
C MET A 213 2.40 11.31 -19.67
N THR A 214 2.40 11.82 -20.89
CA THR A 214 1.47 12.86 -21.36
C THR A 214 0.43 12.34 -22.34
N ARG A 215 0.79 11.36 -23.16
CA ARG A 215 -0.06 10.76 -24.18
C ARG A 215 0.36 9.33 -24.48
N ILE A 216 -0.62 8.51 -24.85
CA ILE A 216 -0.41 7.15 -25.35
C ILE A 216 -1.20 6.98 -26.64
N GLU A 217 -0.58 6.41 -27.64
CA GLU A 217 -1.22 6.09 -28.91
C GLU A 217 -0.79 4.70 -29.41
N PRO A 218 -1.65 4.00 -30.16
CA PRO A 218 -1.25 2.76 -30.82
C PRO A 218 -0.22 3.04 -31.91
N CYS A 219 0.71 2.10 -32.10
CA CYS A 219 1.64 2.07 -33.22
C CYS A 219 1.70 0.66 -33.83
N ASP A 220 2.45 0.47 -34.90
CA ASP A 220 2.49 -0.80 -35.67
C ASP A 220 2.82 -2.03 -34.78
N ASN A 221 3.68 -1.86 -33.77
CA ASN A 221 4.15 -2.94 -32.92
C ASN A 221 3.65 -2.86 -31.46
N GLY A 222 2.60 -2.07 -31.18
CA GLY A 222 2.04 -1.93 -29.85
C GLY A 222 1.66 -0.50 -29.49
N TRP A 223 2.44 0.16 -28.65
CA TRP A 223 2.11 1.44 -28.03
C TRP A 223 3.27 2.43 -28.12
N LEU A 224 2.96 3.69 -28.40
CA LEU A 224 3.88 4.81 -28.28
C LEU A 224 3.46 5.66 -27.07
N VAL A 225 4.30 5.69 -26.06
CA VAL A 225 4.12 6.45 -24.81
C VAL A 225 4.94 7.74 -24.93
N HIS A 226 4.30 8.88 -24.80
CA HIS A 226 4.92 10.20 -24.86
C HIS A 226 5.16 10.77 -23.47
N THR A 227 6.31 11.39 -23.28
CA THR A 227 6.61 12.35 -22.22
C THR A 227 6.66 13.77 -22.82
N PRO A 228 6.90 14.85 -22.06
CA PRO A 228 6.93 16.20 -22.64
C PRO A 228 7.89 16.38 -23.82
N ASN A 229 9.07 15.73 -23.78
CA ASN A 229 10.12 15.94 -24.78
C ASN A 229 10.64 14.63 -25.42
N SER A 230 10.04 13.48 -25.07
CA SER A 230 10.58 12.18 -25.43
C SER A 230 9.47 11.15 -25.64
N SER A 231 9.83 9.94 -26.06
CA SER A 231 8.84 8.86 -26.22
C SER A 231 9.45 7.47 -26.06
N VAL A 232 8.60 6.49 -25.70
CA VAL A 232 8.93 5.07 -25.62
C VAL A 232 7.96 4.28 -26.51
N GLU A 233 8.51 3.52 -27.45
CA GLU A 233 7.76 2.51 -28.21
C GLU A 233 7.86 1.16 -27.49
N CYS A 234 6.72 0.51 -27.23
CA CYS A 234 6.68 -0.75 -26.48
C CYS A 234 5.59 -1.70 -26.98
N LYS A 235 5.79 -3.00 -26.79
CA LYS A 235 4.78 -4.03 -27.08
C LYS A 235 3.72 -4.08 -25.97
N ASN A 236 4.17 -4.15 -24.70
CA ASN A 236 3.30 -4.21 -23.54
C ASN A 236 3.33 -2.90 -22.77
N LEU A 237 2.17 -2.52 -22.21
CA LEU A 237 2.00 -1.34 -21.40
C LEU A 237 1.46 -1.75 -20.02
N VAL A 238 2.09 -1.28 -18.94
CA VAL A 238 1.61 -1.47 -17.57
C VAL A 238 1.28 -0.12 -16.96
N TYR A 239 0.05 0.04 -16.49
CA TYR A 239 -0.46 1.28 -15.89
C TYR A 239 -0.55 1.14 -14.37
N ALA A 240 0.45 1.63 -13.65
CA ALA A 240 0.65 1.46 -12.21
C ALA A 240 0.73 2.80 -11.45
N VAL A 241 -0.25 3.67 -11.70
CA VAL A 241 -0.24 5.08 -11.28
C VAL A 241 -1.16 5.39 -10.11
N ASN A 242 -1.72 4.37 -9.44
CA ASN A 242 -2.56 4.52 -8.27
C ASN A 242 -3.72 5.52 -8.51
N THR A 243 -3.92 6.50 -7.62
CA THR A 243 -4.98 7.52 -7.68
C THR A 243 -4.92 8.43 -8.90
N TYR A 244 -3.83 8.40 -9.65
CA TYR A 244 -3.63 9.21 -10.86
C TYR A 244 -4.16 8.53 -12.15
N ALA A 245 -4.91 7.44 -12.03
CA ALA A 245 -5.40 6.63 -13.16
C ALA A 245 -6.26 7.43 -14.16
N GLY A 246 -7.09 8.35 -13.69
CA GLY A 246 -7.99 9.17 -14.52
C GLY A 246 -7.33 10.26 -15.33
N LEU A 247 -6.02 10.45 -15.24
CA LEU A 247 -5.31 11.52 -15.96
C LEU A 247 -5.24 11.28 -17.47
N HIS A 248 -5.55 10.08 -17.95
CA HIS A 248 -5.56 9.76 -19.37
C HIS A 248 -6.91 9.20 -19.82
N PRO A 249 -7.56 9.71 -20.88
CA PRO A 249 -8.90 9.33 -21.32
C PRO A 249 -9.08 7.83 -21.58
N LYS A 250 -8.04 7.12 -22.07
CA LYS A 250 -8.10 5.68 -22.33
C LYS A 250 -8.23 4.84 -21.05
N PHE A 251 -7.82 5.37 -19.90
CA PHE A 251 -7.88 4.68 -18.61
C PHE A 251 -8.97 5.20 -17.68
N LYS A 252 -9.89 6.04 -18.21
CA LYS A 252 -11.01 6.58 -17.46
C LYS A 252 -11.88 5.51 -16.79
N VAL A 253 -11.93 4.32 -17.37
CA VAL A 253 -12.63 3.17 -16.78
C VAL A 253 -12.03 2.76 -15.42
N LEU A 254 -10.74 2.95 -15.20
CA LEU A 254 -10.06 2.66 -13.95
C LEU A 254 -10.44 3.67 -12.85
N GLU A 255 -10.59 4.95 -13.22
CA GLU A 255 -11.03 6.02 -12.32
C GLU A 255 -12.43 5.75 -11.72
N GLN A 256 -13.27 5.01 -12.45
CA GLN A 256 -14.60 4.63 -11.97
C GLN A 256 -14.58 3.50 -10.93
N LYS A 257 -13.46 2.84 -10.70
CA LYS A 257 -13.35 1.65 -9.85
C LYS A 257 -12.72 1.93 -8.49
N ALA A 258 -11.98 3.01 -8.36
CA ALA A 258 -11.32 3.39 -7.12
C ALA A 258 -11.39 4.90 -6.88
N ILE A 259 -11.38 5.30 -5.62
CA ILE A 259 -11.28 6.71 -5.20
C ILE A 259 -9.98 6.92 -4.43
N ALA A 260 -9.41 8.11 -4.57
CA ALA A 260 -8.33 8.56 -3.70
C ALA A 260 -8.87 8.88 -2.31
N ILE A 261 -8.25 8.34 -1.28
CA ILE A 261 -8.48 8.71 0.12
C ILE A 261 -7.15 9.15 0.71
N SER A 262 -7.16 10.30 1.39
CA SER A 262 -6.00 10.84 2.08
C SER A 262 -5.94 10.31 3.50
N THR A 263 -4.79 9.78 3.91
CA THR A 263 -4.48 9.41 5.29
C THR A 263 -3.33 10.26 5.81
N PHE A 264 -3.20 10.38 7.12
CA PHE A 264 -2.21 11.24 7.74
C PHE A 264 -1.44 10.49 8.82
N ILE A 265 -0.12 10.70 8.89
CA ILE A 265 0.77 10.06 9.85
C ILE A 265 1.55 11.15 10.57
N ILE A 266 1.70 10.99 11.88
CA ILE A 266 2.61 11.75 12.72
C ILE A 266 3.74 10.87 13.23
N ALA A 267 4.92 11.44 13.46
CA ALA A 267 6.02 10.78 14.15
C ALA A 267 6.47 11.64 15.34
N THR A 268 6.58 11.00 16.48
CA THR A 268 7.08 11.65 17.70
C THR A 268 8.57 11.95 17.58
N GLU A 269 9.13 12.72 18.51
CA GLU A 269 10.55 12.67 18.82
C GLU A 269 10.98 11.24 19.24
N PRO A 270 12.28 10.88 19.16
CA PRO A 270 12.76 9.59 19.66
C PRO A 270 12.39 9.40 21.13
N LEU A 271 11.73 8.29 21.45
CA LEU A 271 11.21 8.02 22.80
C LEU A 271 12.25 7.39 23.74
N GLY A 272 13.43 7.00 23.19
CA GLY A 272 14.46 6.32 23.96
C GLY A 272 13.95 4.99 24.58
N GLU A 273 14.23 4.76 25.85
CA GLU A 273 13.79 3.53 26.56
C GLU A 273 12.26 3.42 26.66
N ARG A 274 11.51 4.54 26.64
CA ARG A 274 10.04 4.54 26.64
C ARG A 274 9.46 3.79 25.43
N ALA A 275 10.15 3.77 24.29
CA ALA A 275 9.70 3.02 23.12
C ALA A 275 9.53 1.53 23.40
N LYS A 276 10.48 0.93 24.11
CA LYS A 276 10.47 -0.50 24.49
C LYS A 276 9.34 -0.84 25.45
N ASP A 277 8.91 0.11 26.27
CA ASP A 277 7.79 -0.08 27.19
C ASP A 277 6.44 0.04 26.46
N LEU A 278 6.35 0.84 25.38
CA LEU A 278 5.10 1.03 24.65
C LEU A 278 4.68 -0.21 23.87
N ILE A 279 5.60 -0.76 23.06
CA ILE A 279 5.36 -1.92 22.19
C ILE A 279 6.56 -2.87 22.36
N ARG A 280 6.45 -3.79 23.34
CA ARG A 280 7.61 -4.57 23.83
C ARG A 280 8.19 -5.53 22.81
N ASN A 281 7.37 -6.11 21.96
CA ASN A 281 7.81 -7.00 20.88
C ASN A 281 8.01 -6.29 19.53
N ASN A 282 7.92 -4.95 19.52
CA ASN A 282 8.08 -4.12 18.32
C ASN A 282 7.16 -4.50 17.15
N MET A 283 5.97 -5.05 17.43
CA MET A 283 4.98 -5.33 16.39
C MET A 283 4.35 -4.05 15.83
N ALA A 284 3.85 -4.11 14.60
CA ALA A 284 2.91 -3.11 14.11
C ALA A 284 1.50 -3.40 14.61
N ILE A 285 0.70 -2.37 14.79
CA ILE A 285 -0.67 -2.48 15.30
C ILE A 285 -1.63 -1.72 14.38
N CYS A 286 -2.82 -2.32 14.19
CA CYS A 286 -3.98 -1.67 13.60
C CYS A 286 -5.22 -2.07 14.38
N ASP A 287 -6.15 -1.14 14.63
CA ASP A 287 -7.43 -1.53 15.20
C ASP A 287 -8.44 -1.97 14.12
N ASN A 288 -9.52 -2.63 14.52
CA ASN A 288 -10.55 -3.13 13.61
C ASN A 288 -11.79 -2.24 13.51
N ARG A 289 -11.63 -0.93 13.72
CA ARG A 289 -12.68 0.05 13.41
C ARG A 289 -12.75 0.32 11.90
N HIS A 290 -13.84 0.87 11.44
CA HIS A 290 -13.95 1.31 10.04
C HIS A 290 -13.06 2.53 9.75
N VAL A 291 -12.97 3.46 10.70
CA VAL A 291 -11.99 4.56 10.68
C VAL A 291 -10.90 4.20 11.67
N LEU A 292 -9.97 3.41 11.19
CA LEU A 292 -8.96 2.75 12.00
C LEU A 292 -7.79 3.67 12.36
N ASP A 293 -7.19 3.40 13.52
CA ASP A 293 -5.86 3.90 13.89
C ASP A 293 -4.82 2.77 13.65
N TYR A 294 -3.67 3.15 13.13
CA TYR A 294 -2.54 2.23 12.94
C TYR A 294 -1.24 2.86 13.40
N TYR A 295 -0.38 2.07 14.01
CA TYR A 295 0.87 2.60 14.56
C TYR A 295 1.94 1.52 14.72
N ARG A 296 3.19 1.98 14.83
CA ARG A 296 4.37 1.16 15.05
C ARG A 296 5.54 2.00 15.55
N LEU A 297 6.59 1.35 16.01
CA LEU A 297 7.86 2.04 16.26
C LEU A 297 8.70 2.11 14.99
N SER A 298 9.49 3.17 14.88
CA SER A 298 10.57 3.29 13.91
C SER A 298 11.87 2.70 14.45
N ALA A 299 12.88 2.50 13.59
CA ALA A 299 14.17 1.98 13.99
C ALA A 299 14.90 2.86 15.02
N ASP A 300 14.69 4.17 14.97
CA ASP A 300 15.24 5.14 15.94
C ASP A 300 14.33 5.36 17.17
N GLY A 301 13.32 4.52 17.37
CA GLY A 301 12.47 4.50 18.58
C GLY A 301 11.43 5.60 18.65
N ARG A 302 10.94 6.12 17.53
CA ARG A 302 9.77 7.03 17.45
C ARG A 302 8.49 6.23 17.37
N LEU A 303 7.40 6.76 17.89
CA LEU A 303 6.08 6.26 17.56
C LEU A 303 5.59 6.93 16.26
N LEU A 304 5.34 6.12 15.24
CA LEU A 304 4.63 6.52 14.03
C LEU A 304 3.16 6.16 14.23
N PHE A 305 2.29 7.15 14.20
CA PHE A 305 0.85 6.97 14.42
C PHE A 305 0.06 7.56 13.26
N GLY A 306 -0.77 6.75 12.64
CA GLY A 306 -1.59 7.14 11.50
C GLY A 306 -3.05 6.78 11.71
N GLY A 307 -3.88 7.43 10.95
CA GLY A 307 -5.33 7.28 10.96
C GLY A 307 -5.96 8.43 10.22
N LYS A 308 -7.24 8.62 10.45
CA LYS A 308 -8.08 9.69 9.90
C LYS A 308 -7.97 9.92 8.40
N ASP A 309 -9.11 9.83 7.79
CA ASP A 309 -9.40 10.41 6.48
C ASP A 309 -9.95 11.83 6.70
N ASN A 310 -9.40 12.80 5.99
CA ASN A 310 -10.00 14.12 6.01
C ASN A 310 -9.82 14.88 4.69
N GLU A 311 -10.71 14.61 3.73
CA GLU A 311 -10.80 15.35 2.46
C GLU A 311 -11.11 16.86 2.63
N PHE A 312 -11.40 17.34 3.86
CA PHE A 312 -11.88 18.69 4.14
C PHE A 312 -10.93 19.56 4.96
N ILE A 313 -9.81 19.01 5.43
CA ILE A 313 -8.82 19.77 6.19
C ILE A 313 -7.56 19.92 5.35
N ASP A 314 -7.42 21.06 4.70
CA ASP A 314 -6.20 21.44 3.96
C ASP A 314 -5.09 22.01 4.88
N ASP A 315 -5.30 21.99 6.20
CA ASP A 315 -4.38 22.50 7.21
C ASP A 315 -3.58 21.37 7.87
N PRO A 316 -2.29 21.21 7.54
CA PRO A 316 -1.44 20.16 8.11
C PRO A 316 -1.26 20.24 9.62
N ASP A 317 -1.24 21.45 10.20
CA ASP A 317 -1.06 21.63 11.65
C ASP A 317 -2.31 21.15 12.40
N ARG A 318 -3.48 21.46 11.87
CA ARG A 318 -4.74 20.95 12.40
C ARG A 318 -4.85 19.44 12.28
N MET A 319 -4.41 18.85 11.16
CA MET A 319 -4.38 17.39 11.02
C MET A 319 -3.41 16.74 12.01
N THR A 320 -2.24 17.32 12.20
CA THR A 320 -1.25 16.86 13.19
C THR A 320 -1.88 16.81 14.59
N GLU A 321 -2.57 17.87 15.01
CA GLU A 321 -3.21 17.92 16.32
C GLU A 321 -4.36 16.89 16.46
N LEU A 322 -5.17 16.68 15.42
CA LEU A 322 -6.24 15.70 15.45
C LEU A 322 -5.71 14.27 15.57
N VAL A 323 -4.65 13.92 14.83
CA VAL A 323 -4.04 12.59 14.93
C VAL A 323 -3.32 12.44 16.28
N ARG A 324 -2.68 13.51 16.80
CA ARG A 324 -2.11 13.53 18.14
C ARG A 324 -3.16 13.26 19.22
N GLN A 325 -4.35 13.81 19.12
CA GLN A 325 -5.43 13.55 20.07
C GLN A 325 -5.86 12.06 20.06
N ASP A 326 -5.88 11.41 18.89
CA ASP A 326 -6.17 9.98 18.82
C ASP A 326 -5.01 9.15 19.38
N MET A 327 -3.77 9.51 19.09
CA MET A 327 -2.59 8.91 19.72
C MET A 327 -2.65 8.96 21.25
N LEU A 328 -3.09 10.09 21.84
CA LEU A 328 -3.20 10.27 23.28
C LEU A 328 -4.36 9.49 23.91
N LYS A 329 -5.38 9.09 23.16
CA LYS A 329 -6.39 8.13 23.64
C LYS A 329 -5.80 6.73 23.81
N VAL A 330 -4.88 6.34 22.92
CA VAL A 330 -4.18 5.06 22.97
C VAL A 330 -3.05 5.10 24.00
N PHE A 331 -2.27 6.17 24.00
CA PHE A 331 -1.06 6.35 24.82
C PHE A 331 -1.10 7.68 25.61
N PRO A 332 -1.93 7.83 26.66
CA PRO A 332 -2.00 9.07 27.44
C PRO A 332 -0.69 9.45 28.10
N GLN A 333 0.21 8.47 28.33
CA GLN A 333 1.55 8.66 28.87
C GLN A 333 2.50 9.42 27.94
N LEU A 334 2.12 9.70 26.69
CA LEU A 334 2.90 10.48 25.74
C LEU A 334 2.45 11.96 25.62
N ALA A 335 1.70 12.48 26.59
CA ALA A 335 1.18 13.85 26.56
C ALA A 335 2.30 14.92 26.52
N ASP A 336 3.46 14.63 27.07
CA ASP A 336 4.66 15.49 27.12
C ASP A 336 5.53 15.40 25.84
N VAL A 337 5.23 14.45 24.93
CA VAL A 337 6.07 14.17 23.76
C VAL A 337 5.74 15.10 22.60
N ARG A 338 6.77 15.59 21.92
CA ARG A 338 6.63 16.45 20.74
C ARG A 338 6.43 15.61 19.46
N ILE A 339 5.68 16.18 18.53
CA ILE A 339 5.60 15.65 17.17
C ILE A 339 6.65 16.37 16.33
N GLU A 340 7.56 15.62 15.71
CA GLU A 340 8.64 16.18 14.90
C GLU A 340 8.39 16.05 13.41
N HIS A 341 7.60 15.06 12.98
CA HIS A 341 7.22 14.92 11.58
C HIS A 341 5.73 14.66 11.46
N SER A 342 5.16 15.19 10.38
CA SER A 342 3.78 14.91 9.98
C SER A 342 3.69 14.92 8.45
N TRP A 343 2.95 14.00 7.88
CA TRP A 343 2.79 13.91 6.43
C TRP A 343 1.49 13.21 6.04
N GLY A 344 0.98 13.57 4.87
CA GLY A 344 -0.16 12.89 4.25
C GLY A 344 0.28 11.98 3.11
N GLY A 345 -0.60 11.04 2.77
CA GLY A 345 -0.48 10.18 1.61
C GLY A 345 -1.86 9.82 1.07
N GLU A 346 -1.94 9.63 -0.24
CA GLU A 346 -3.17 9.20 -0.90
C GLU A 346 -3.07 7.72 -1.25
N CYS A 347 -4.07 6.95 -0.88
CA CYS A 347 -4.27 5.58 -1.36
C CYS A 347 -5.56 5.47 -2.15
N ASP A 348 -5.62 4.52 -3.07
CA ASP A 348 -6.82 4.21 -3.80
C ASP A 348 -7.64 3.14 -3.08
N ILE A 349 -8.94 3.38 -2.98
CA ILE A 349 -9.88 2.48 -2.32
C ILE A 349 -10.96 2.09 -3.32
N THR A 350 -11.12 0.78 -3.54
CA THR A 350 -12.26 0.23 -4.28
C THR A 350 -13.49 0.16 -3.37
N ARG A 351 -14.68 0.12 -3.96
CA ARG A 351 -15.93 0.12 -3.17
C ARG A 351 -16.06 -1.08 -2.23
N ASN A 352 -15.55 -2.22 -2.63
CA ASN A 352 -15.57 -3.47 -1.85
C ASN A 352 -14.22 -3.78 -1.19
N LEU A 353 -13.28 -2.85 -1.23
CA LEU A 353 -11.92 -2.95 -0.68
C LEU A 353 -11.06 -4.08 -1.29
N ALA A 354 -11.56 -4.84 -2.27
CA ALA A 354 -10.80 -5.86 -2.95
C ALA A 354 -9.74 -5.25 -3.89
N PRO A 355 -8.56 -5.87 -4.06
CA PRO A 355 -7.51 -5.37 -4.94
C PRO A 355 -7.95 -5.43 -6.39
N HIS A 356 -7.62 -4.41 -7.18
CA HIS A 356 -8.03 -4.28 -8.57
C HIS A 356 -6.83 -4.19 -9.50
N PHE A 357 -6.48 -5.29 -10.11
CA PHE A 357 -5.44 -5.36 -11.14
C PHE A 357 -5.77 -6.45 -12.16
N GLY A 358 -5.23 -6.33 -13.36
CA GLY A 358 -5.56 -7.21 -14.47
C GLY A 358 -5.21 -6.60 -15.82
N ARG A 359 -6.00 -6.95 -16.85
CA ARG A 359 -5.85 -6.48 -18.22
C ARG A 359 -7.00 -5.57 -18.66
N LEU A 360 -6.66 -4.52 -19.39
CA LEU A 360 -7.62 -3.69 -20.16
C LEU A 360 -7.67 -4.11 -21.64
N ALA A 361 -6.58 -4.68 -22.14
CA ALA A 361 -6.43 -5.21 -23.50
C ALA A 361 -5.33 -6.29 -23.48
N PRO A 362 -5.16 -7.10 -24.54
CA PRO A 362 -4.18 -8.20 -24.55
C PRO A 362 -2.76 -7.82 -24.15
N THR A 363 -2.33 -6.59 -24.42
CA THR A 363 -1.00 -6.06 -24.10
C THR A 363 -1.03 -4.84 -23.17
N VAL A 364 -2.17 -4.56 -22.53
CA VAL A 364 -2.32 -3.42 -21.60
C VAL A 364 -2.78 -3.94 -20.25
N PHE A 365 -1.92 -3.78 -19.26
CA PHE A 365 -2.14 -4.21 -17.88
C PHE A 365 -2.29 -3.00 -16.97
N PHE A 366 -2.90 -3.20 -15.82
CA PHE A 366 -3.05 -2.17 -14.80
C PHE A 366 -2.98 -2.75 -13.39
N ALA A 367 -2.63 -1.89 -12.43
CA ALA A 367 -2.60 -2.24 -11.02
C ALA A 367 -2.99 -1.05 -10.14
N GLN A 368 -4.07 -1.22 -9.35
CA GLN A 368 -4.64 -0.22 -8.44
C GLN A 368 -5.51 -0.89 -7.36
N GLY A 369 -6.12 -0.11 -6.46
CA GLY A 369 -7.21 -0.56 -5.59
C GLY A 369 -6.79 -1.45 -4.43
N TYR A 370 -5.61 -1.25 -3.87
CA TYR A 370 -5.13 -2.07 -2.73
C TYR A 370 -5.77 -1.70 -1.39
N SER A 371 -6.51 -0.60 -1.33
CA SER A 371 -7.35 -0.20 -0.20
C SER A 371 -6.61 -0.18 1.16
N GLY A 372 -5.34 0.27 1.16
CA GLY A 372 -4.49 0.35 2.36
C GLY A 372 -3.55 -0.86 2.56
N HIS A 373 -3.76 -2.01 1.90
CA HIS A 373 -2.93 -3.23 2.04
C HIS A 373 -1.83 -3.36 0.96
N GLY A 374 -1.42 -2.25 0.34
CA GLY A 374 -0.52 -2.25 -0.82
C GLY A 374 0.90 -2.72 -0.56
N MET A 375 1.44 -2.66 0.67
CA MET A 375 2.85 -3.00 0.93
C MET A 375 3.19 -4.44 0.55
N ALA A 376 2.33 -5.41 0.83
CA ALA A 376 2.51 -6.80 0.45
C ALA A 376 1.87 -7.10 -0.92
N ILE A 377 0.60 -6.73 -1.11
CA ILE A 377 -0.21 -7.17 -2.27
C ILE A 377 0.33 -6.64 -3.60
N THR A 378 0.99 -5.47 -3.63
CA THR A 378 1.68 -5.00 -4.86
C THR A 378 2.75 -5.97 -5.35
N GLY A 379 3.35 -6.73 -4.45
CA GLY A 379 4.30 -7.80 -4.79
C GLY A 379 3.68 -8.89 -5.65
N ILE A 380 2.53 -9.39 -5.21
CA ILE A 380 1.76 -10.43 -5.95
C ILE A 380 1.16 -9.86 -7.24
N ALA A 381 0.61 -8.62 -7.19
CA ALA A 381 0.06 -7.98 -8.39
C ALA A 381 1.13 -7.81 -9.48
N GLY A 382 2.32 -7.31 -9.09
CA GLY A 382 3.43 -7.13 -10.02
C GLY A 382 3.95 -8.46 -10.58
N LEU A 383 4.05 -9.50 -9.73
CA LEU A 383 4.44 -10.84 -10.16
C LEU A 383 3.41 -11.43 -11.14
N ALA A 384 2.11 -11.35 -10.83
CA ALA A 384 1.05 -11.86 -11.69
C ALA A 384 1.03 -11.17 -13.06
N ILE A 385 1.23 -9.85 -13.11
CA ILE A 385 1.33 -9.09 -14.37
C ILE A 385 2.58 -9.51 -15.15
N ALA A 386 3.73 -9.66 -14.48
CA ALA A 386 4.97 -10.09 -15.13
C ALA A 386 4.85 -11.50 -15.69
N GLU A 387 4.33 -12.45 -14.93
CA GLU A 387 4.05 -13.82 -15.41
C GLU A 387 3.14 -13.81 -16.64
N ALA A 388 2.07 -13.02 -16.62
CA ALA A 388 1.14 -12.89 -17.75
C ALA A 388 1.79 -12.28 -19.00
N ILE A 389 2.69 -11.31 -18.85
CA ILE A 389 3.48 -10.74 -19.95
C ILE A 389 4.41 -11.81 -20.54
N MET A 390 4.96 -12.68 -19.70
CA MET A 390 5.82 -13.82 -20.10
C MET A 390 5.03 -15.02 -20.64
N GLY A 391 3.68 -14.96 -20.61
CA GLY A 391 2.80 -15.98 -21.19
C GLY A 391 2.14 -16.93 -20.18
N ASP A 392 2.33 -16.73 -18.89
CA ASP A 392 1.64 -17.48 -17.83
C ASP A 392 0.56 -16.65 -17.15
N ASP A 393 -0.68 -16.89 -17.49
CA ASP A 393 -1.87 -16.21 -16.92
C ASP A 393 -2.39 -16.83 -15.62
N GLY A 394 -1.76 -17.90 -15.13
CA GLY A 394 -2.30 -18.71 -14.04
C GLY A 394 -2.60 -17.92 -12.77
N ARG A 395 -1.75 -16.97 -12.43
CA ARG A 395 -1.93 -16.10 -11.26
C ARG A 395 -2.84 -14.90 -11.54
N LEU A 396 -2.78 -14.30 -12.74
CA LEU A 396 -3.53 -13.08 -13.03
C LEU A 396 -5.03 -13.33 -13.20
N LYS A 397 -5.41 -14.41 -13.91
CA LYS A 397 -6.82 -14.75 -14.21
C LYS A 397 -7.75 -14.81 -13.01
N PRO A 398 -7.40 -15.42 -11.85
CA PRO A 398 -8.26 -15.39 -10.68
C PRO A 398 -8.56 -13.97 -10.18
N PHE A 399 -7.56 -13.08 -10.17
CA PHE A 399 -7.77 -11.68 -9.76
C PHE A 399 -8.64 -10.90 -10.75
N GLU A 400 -8.56 -11.18 -12.05
CA GLU A 400 -9.44 -10.59 -13.07
C GLU A 400 -10.93 -10.97 -12.89
N GLN A 401 -11.24 -12.03 -12.13
CA GLN A 401 -12.60 -12.45 -11.83
C GLN A 401 -13.24 -11.65 -10.69
N LEU A 402 -12.43 -10.97 -9.87
CA LEU A 402 -12.95 -10.13 -8.80
C LEU A 402 -13.78 -8.98 -9.37
N ARG A 403 -15.02 -8.84 -8.89
CA ARG A 403 -15.96 -7.84 -9.38
C ARG A 403 -15.82 -6.54 -8.62
N HIS A 404 -15.75 -5.46 -9.37
CA HIS A 404 -15.65 -4.10 -8.83
C HIS A 404 -16.82 -3.26 -9.34
N SER A 405 -17.63 -2.74 -8.42
CA SER A 405 -18.71 -1.81 -8.75
C SER A 405 -18.14 -0.44 -9.11
N ASN A 406 -18.83 0.28 -10.00
CA ASN A 406 -18.48 1.66 -10.30
C ASN A 406 -18.75 2.56 -9.09
N ILE A 407 -17.88 3.53 -8.93
CA ILE A 407 -17.98 4.61 -7.95
C ILE A 407 -18.44 5.89 -8.67
N ILE A 408 -19.17 6.74 -7.96
CA ILE A 408 -19.59 8.04 -8.48
C ILE A 408 -18.37 8.93 -8.63
N THR A 409 -18.02 9.30 -9.87
CA THR A 409 -16.83 10.09 -10.18
C THR A 409 -17.06 11.60 -10.21
N GLN A 410 -18.34 12.05 -10.10
CA GLN A 410 -18.64 13.48 -10.07
C GLN A 410 -18.06 14.11 -8.78
N PRO A 411 -17.16 15.13 -8.87
CA PRO A 411 -16.37 15.60 -7.73
C PRO A 411 -17.21 16.03 -6.52
N PHE A 412 -18.33 16.73 -6.75
CA PHE A 412 -19.21 17.16 -5.67
C PHE A 412 -19.93 15.99 -4.98
N LEU A 413 -20.50 15.07 -5.76
CA LEU A 413 -21.20 13.89 -5.21
C LEU A 413 -20.22 12.93 -4.53
N ARG A 414 -18.97 12.83 -5.05
CA ARG A 414 -17.91 12.07 -4.43
C ARG A 414 -17.56 12.62 -3.05
N LYS A 415 -17.26 13.91 -2.94
CA LYS A 415 -16.97 14.57 -1.64
C LYS A 415 -18.12 14.41 -0.66
N LEU A 416 -19.35 14.60 -1.11
CA LEU A 416 -20.54 14.40 -0.26
C LEU A 416 -20.68 12.95 0.19
N GLY A 417 -20.46 11.98 -0.72
CA GLY A 417 -20.50 10.55 -0.42
C GLY A 417 -19.43 10.12 0.57
N SER A 418 -18.18 10.56 0.39
CA SER A 418 -17.08 10.32 1.35
C SER A 418 -17.41 10.91 2.72
N TYR A 419 -17.91 12.14 2.79
CA TYR A 419 -18.27 12.76 4.06
C TYR A 419 -19.38 12.01 4.78
N LEU A 420 -20.49 11.72 4.11
CA LEU A 420 -21.60 10.98 4.70
C LEU A 420 -21.19 9.56 5.09
N GLY A 421 -20.38 8.90 4.26
CA GLY A 421 -19.81 7.59 4.56
C GLY A 421 -18.90 7.61 5.80
N SER A 422 -17.98 8.55 5.87
CA SER A 422 -17.10 8.73 7.04
C SER A 422 -17.90 8.99 8.33
N LYS A 423 -18.93 9.85 8.27
CA LYS A 423 -19.83 10.12 9.41
C LYS A 423 -20.66 8.89 9.81
N TYR A 424 -21.15 8.13 8.83
CA TYR A 424 -21.88 6.89 9.09
C TYR A 424 -21.00 5.86 9.77
N TYR A 425 -19.76 5.66 9.27
CA TYR A 425 -18.81 4.72 9.85
C TYR A 425 -18.31 5.17 11.23
N GLN A 426 -18.02 6.46 11.43
CA GLN A 426 -17.73 7.02 12.76
C GLN A 426 -18.89 6.78 13.75
N TRP A 427 -20.12 6.93 13.30
CA TRP A 427 -21.30 6.63 14.12
C TRP A 427 -21.39 5.12 14.42
N LYS A 428 -21.19 4.27 13.44
CA LYS A 428 -21.15 2.80 13.61
C LYS A 428 -20.02 2.36 14.54
N ASP A 429 -18.85 2.96 14.43
CA ASP A 429 -17.72 2.73 15.34
C ASP A 429 -18.01 3.26 16.76
N SER A 430 -19.00 4.14 16.94
CA SER A 430 -19.37 4.71 18.24
C SER A 430 -20.56 4.03 18.90
N HIS A 431 -21.32 3.17 18.24
CA HIS A 431 -22.49 2.43 18.74
C HIS A 431 -22.36 0.93 18.53
#